data_22f87c98e246a6e9d1b21ffc49dfb3ef
#
_entry.id   22f87c98e246a6e9d1b21ffc49dfb3ef
#
_cell.length_a   1.000
_cell.length_b   1.000
_cell.length_c   1.000
_cell.angle_alpha   90.00
_cell.angle_beta   90.00
_cell.angle_gamma   90.00
#
_symmetry.space_group_name_H-M   'P 1'
#
loop_
_entity.id
_entity.type
_entity.pdbx_description
1 polymer ?
#
loop_
_entity_poly.entity_id
_entity_poly.type
_entity_poly.pdbx_seq_one_letter_code
_entity_poly.pdbx_strand_id
1 'polypeptide(L)'
;MKRTKLSAIALATMLCNPVSAQSLEQAISHTLKTNPTVKSSYNEFMSYVHENKAAVREYYPKIDLTAGIGWENYQNDQSRDDDYTAVDASIRLTQLLWDGSNTLHNMDRTAAEAESLRYKVLSDASDKALEVTKVYLDTLKAYEILALSESNLATHKRIFKDIKKRTESGIGSTADLSQVEARIAKAHGNLLAAQNNLFDTHIQFSRLVGQSPQGLVFPRADITRIPLTIKDALDIALEKHPVINTAKVDVDAAKFQYKQSNSPNLPTFTIDAGYDYFDDAEGVSGRRDEMNATLRMRYNLFNGGVDSANKDRAAYQMNKAKDLRDRAYRNVEESLLLSWSALNLTLQQKEFLADHVDAASNTVVAYSKQYKIGKRTLLDLLNTENELFESRKGYVDARYAEQYAKFRILNATGTLLESLLVDVPEQWNTAVEY
;
A
#
# COMPACT_ATOMS: atom_id res chain seq x y z
N MET A 1 17.77 -2.65 74.13
CA MET A 1 16.82 -2.33 73.07
C MET A 1 17.38 -1.21 72.22
N LYS A 2 18.02 -1.53 71.05
CA LYS A 2 18.52 -0.55 70.12
C LYS A 2 17.70 -0.65 68.80
N ARG A 3 16.94 0.40 68.50
CA ARG A 3 16.17 0.52 67.21
C ARG A 3 17.09 0.98 66.14
N THR A 4 17.36 0.12 65.16
CA THR A 4 18.03 0.46 63.90
C THR A 4 16.99 1.04 62.93
N LYS A 5 17.19 2.31 62.52
CA LYS A 5 16.43 2.96 61.48
C LYS A 5 17.05 2.54 60.12
N LEU A 6 16.33 1.78 59.32
CA LEU A 6 16.64 1.57 57.92
C LEU A 6 16.16 2.80 57.15
N SER A 7 17.11 3.54 56.61
CA SER A 7 16.86 4.60 55.62
C SER A 7 16.65 3.94 54.24
N ALA A 8 15.45 3.98 53.71
CA ALA A 8 15.13 3.58 52.35
C ALA A 8 15.60 4.69 51.38
N ILE A 9 16.72 4.46 50.70
CA ILE A 9 17.16 5.27 49.55
C ILE A 9 16.30 4.82 48.37
N ALA A 10 15.28 5.61 48.04
CA ALA A 10 14.52 5.46 46.80
C ALA A 10 15.43 5.92 45.64
N LEU A 11 15.99 4.96 44.94
CA LEU A 11 16.71 5.17 43.68
C LEU A 11 15.70 5.54 42.58
N ALA A 12 15.48 6.83 42.38
CA ALA A 12 14.70 7.33 41.26
C ALA A 12 15.52 7.09 39.97
N THR A 13 15.35 5.92 39.37
CA THR A 13 15.78 5.69 37.97
C THR A 13 14.89 6.55 37.08
N MET A 14 15.36 7.75 36.72
CA MET A 14 14.87 8.49 35.57
C MET A 14 15.01 7.55 34.38
N LEU A 15 13.91 7.02 33.89
CA LEU A 15 13.76 6.42 32.57
C LEU A 15 14.01 7.54 31.54
N CYS A 16 15.28 7.83 31.25
CA CYS A 16 15.65 8.45 29.99
C CYS A 16 15.19 7.46 28.91
N ASN A 17 14.00 7.64 28.37
CA ASN A 17 13.69 7.06 27.09
C ASN A 17 14.72 7.62 26.11
N PRO A 18 15.64 6.81 25.56
CA PRO A 18 16.49 7.29 24.49
C PRO A 18 15.52 7.74 23.38
N VAL A 19 15.59 9.01 23.01
CA VAL A 19 14.93 9.49 21.79
C VAL A 19 15.59 8.69 20.67
N SER A 20 15.03 7.54 20.35
CA SER A 20 15.50 6.71 19.26
C SER A 20 15.25 7.49 17.99
N ALA A 21 16.33 7.83 17.29
CA ALA A 21 16.23 8.45 15.98
C ALA A 21 15.39 7.54 15.10
N GLN A 22 14.27 8.06 14.58
CA GLN A 22 13.36 7.30 13.73
C GLN A 22 13.90 7.27 12.31
N SER A 23 14.32 6.08 11.82
CA SER A 23 14.75 5.91 10.44
C SER A 23 13.54 5.74 9.49
N LEU A 24 13.79 5.93 8.19
CA LEU A 24 12.77 5.72 7.15
C LEU A 24 12.26 4.27 7.18
N GLU A 25 13.16 3.29 7.31
CA GLU A 25 12.85 1.86 7.33
C GLU A 25 11.96 1.52 8.53
N GLN A 26 12.23 2.11 9.69
CA GLN A 26 11.38 1.94 10.88
C GLN A 26 9.99 2.53 10.67
N ALA A 27 9.89 3.73 10.08
CA ALA A 27 8.61 4.36 9.77
C ALA A 27 7.78 3.51 8.79
N ILE A 28 8.42 2.98 7.74
CA ILE A 28 7.77 2.09 6.77
C ILE A 28 7.35 0.78 7.43
N SER A 29 8.25 0.10 8.15
CA SER A 29 7.93 -1.16 8.84
C SER A 29 6.75 -1.00 9.81
N HIS A 30 6.72 0.11 10.55
CA HIS A 30 5.58 0.43 11.42
C HIS A 30 4.29 0.62 10.62
N THR A 31 4.35 1.38 9.53
CA THR A 31 3.20 1.63 8.66
C THR A 31 2.65 0.33 8.06
N LEU A 32 3.50 -0.52 7.50
CA LEU A 32 3.05 -1.78 6.89
C LEU A 32 2.34 -2.69 7.91
N LYS A 33 2.75 -2.64 9.19
CA LYS A 33 2.12 -3.43 10.27
C LYS A 33 0.81 -2.82 10.79
N THR A 34 0.63 -1.51 10.69
CA THR A 34 -0.47 -0.81 11.37
C THR A 34 -1.49 -0.18 10.44
N ASN A 35 -1.10 0.16 9.20
CA ASN A 35 -1.93 0.92 8.28
C ASN A 35 -3.18 0.13 7.82
N PRO A 36 -4.39 0.72 7.94
CA PRO A 36 -5.64 0.03 7.61
C PRO A 36 -5.74 -0.39 6.13
N THR A 37 -5.16 0.38 5.20
CA THR A 37 -5.22 0.05 3.76
C THR A 37 -4.46 -1.25 3.48
N VAL A 38 -3.22 -1.39 4.00
CA VAL A 38 -2.40 -2.60 3.83
C VAL A 38 -3.06 -3.80 4.51
N LYS A 39 -3.63 -3.59 5.73
CA LYS A 39 -4.40 -4.65 6.42
C LYS A 39 -5.64 -5.08 5.64
N SER A 40 -6.33 -4.13 5.00
CA SER A 40 -7.50 -4.45 4.17
C SER A 40 -7.12 -5.33 2.98
N SER A 41 -6.06 -4.98 2.24
CA SER A 41 -5.56 -5.78 1.12
C SER A 41 -5.11 -7.17 1.57
N TYR A 42 -4.45 -7.27 2.73
CA TYR A 42 -4.07 -8.56 3.30
C TYR A 42 -5.29 -9.42 3.69
N ASN A 43 -6.30 -8.82 4.30
CA ASN A 43 -7.53 -9.54 4.66
C ASN A 43 -8.29 -9.99 3.40
N GLU A 44 -8.29 -9.20 2.34
CA GLU A 44 -8.84 -9.58 1.04
C GLU A 44 -8.09 -10.81 0.47
N PHE A 45 -6.76 -10.78 0.46
CA PHE A 45 -5.94 -11.93 0.08
C PHE A 45 -6.28 -13.19 0.89
N MET A 46 -6.32 -13.08 2.22
CA MET A 46 -6.64 -14.21 3.09
C MET A 46 -8.06 -14.76 2.88
N SER A 47 -9.02 -13.92 2.50
CA SER A 47 -10.37 -14.40 2.18
C SER A 47 -10.37 -15.31 0.95
N TYR A 48 -9.59 -14.99 -0.08
CA TYR A 48 -9.43 -15.82 -1.28
C TYR A 48 -8.60 -17.09 -1.03
N VAL A 49 -7.61 -17.03 -0.14
CA VAL A 49 -6.93 -18.27 0.33
C VAL A 49 -7.93 -19.24 0.96
N HIS A 50 -8.89 -18.73 1.73
CA HIS A 50 -9.95 -19.57 2.31
C HIS A 50 -11.00 -19.99 1.29
N GLU A 51 -11.30 -19.17 0.28
CA GLU A 51 -12.14 -19.54 -0.86
C GLU A 51 -11.53 -20.72 -1.64
N ASN A 52 -10.21 -20.66 -1.92
CA ASN A 52 -9.52 -21.78 -2.53
C ASN A 52 -9.58 -23.05 -1.67
N LYS A 53 -9.38 -22.94 -0.35
CA LYS A 53 -9.56 -24.08 0.57
C LYS A 53 -10.98 -24.65 0.53
N ALA A 54 -12.00 -23.80 0.35
CA ALA A 54 -13.37 -24.27 0.17
C ALA A 54 -13.55 -25.02 -1.15
N ALA A 55 -12.98 -24.47 -2.26
CA ALA A 55 -13.01 -25.14 -3.56
C ALA A 55 -12.31 -26.53 -3.53
N VAL A 56 -11.15 -26.66 -2.87
CA VAL A 56 -10.48 -27.95 -2.67
C VAL A 56 -11.36 -28.94 -1.92
N ARG A 57 -12.12 -28.46 -0.94
CA ARG A 57 -13.00 -29.32 -0.12
C ARG A 57 -14.30 -29.75 -0.82
N GLU A 58 -14.60 -29.21 -2.01
CA GLU A 58 -15.72 -29.71 -2.83
C GLU A 58 -15.57 -31.18 -3.24
N TYR A 59 -14.32 -31.70 -3.27
CA TYR A 59 -14.04 -33.13 -3.46
C TYR A 59 -14.24 -33.97 -2.21
N TYR A 60 -14.50 -33.40 -1.03
CA TYR A 60 -14.69 -34.17 0.19
C TYR A 60 -16.15 -34.64 0.27
N PRO A 61 -16.42 -35.77 0.97
CA PRO A 61 -17.77 -36.25 1.14
C PRO A 61 -18.62 -35.23 1.90
N LYS A 62 -19.83 -35.01 1.42
CA LYS A 62 -20.87 -34.23 2.13
C LYS A 62 -21.76 -35.20 2.87
N ILE A 63 -22.03 -34.92 4.15
CA ILE A 63 -22.91 -35.73 5.00
C ILE A 63 -23.98 -34.80 5.53
N ASP A 64 -25.21 -35.07 5.15
CA ASP A 64 -26.38 -34.31 5.55
C ASP A 64 -27.27 -35.17 6.44
N LEU A 65 -27.77 -34.64 7.55
CA LEU A 65 -28.78 -35.20 8.41
C LEU A 65 -30.07 -34.35 8.27
N THR A 66 -31.16 -34.99 7.89
CA THR A 66 -32.50 -34.38 7.93
C THR A 66 -33.40 -35.14 8.88
N ALA A 67 -34.25 -34.44 9.60
CA ALA A 67 -35.27 -35.04 10.45
C ALA A 67 -36.52 -34.17 10.41
N GLY A 68 -37.66 -34.82 10.28
CA GLY A 68 -38.98 -34.19 10.20
C GLY A 68 -39.98 -34.86 11.15
N ILE A 69 -40.91 -34.09 11.66
CA ILE A 69 -42.11 -34.56 12.31
C ILE A 69 -43.28 -33.74 11.75
N GLY A 70 -44.27 -34.41 11.26
CA GLY A 70 -45.41 -33.77 10.62
C GLY A 70 -46.71 -34.50 10.86
N TRP A 71 -47.84 -33.88 10.49
CA TRP A 71 -49.11 -34.52 10.41
C TRP A 71 -49.42 -34.75 8.92
N GLU A 72 -49.75 -36.01 8.57
CA GLU A 72 -50.13 -36.43 7.24
C GLU A 72 -51.55 -37.01 7.24
N ASN A 73 -52.37 -36.55 6.31
CA ASN A 73 -53.63 -37.20 5.97
C ASN A 73 -53.47 -37.81 4.59
N TYR A 74 -53.52 -39.15 4.51
CA TYR A 74 -53.32 -39.89 3.29
C TYR A 74 -54.63 -40.51 2.82
N GLN A 75 -55.14 -40.10 1.65
CA GLN A 75 -56.32 -40.62 1.02
C GLN A 75 -55.99 -41.45 -0.23
N ASN A 76 -56.37 -42.74 -0.25
CA ASN A 76 -56.18 -43.60 -1.38
C ASN A 76 -57.48 -44.41 -1.60
N ASP A 77 -57.89 -44.62 -2.84
CA ASP A 77 -59.11 -45.36 -3.23
C ASP A 77 -59.17 -46.77 -2.67
N GLN A 78 -58.09 -47.33 -2.14
CA GLN A 78 -57.97 -48.70 -1.61
C GLN A 78 -57.73 -48.78 -0.10
N SER A 79 -57.56 -47.70 0.60
CA SER A 79 -57.35 -47.66 2.04
C SER A 79 -58.18 -46.59 2.73
N ARG A 80 -58.52 -46.81 4.04
CA ARG A 80 -59.22 -45.84 4.88
C ARG A 80 -58.45 -44.51 4.93
N ASP A 81 -59.23 -43.41 5.06
CA ASP A 81 -58.68 -42.13 5.51
C ASP A 81 -58.03 -42.33 6.87
N ASP A 82 -56.71 -42.32 6.93
CA ASP A 82 -55.93 -42.44 8.16
C ASP A 82 -55.08 -41.16 8.38
N ASP A 83 -55.18 -40.62 9.58
CA ASP A 83 -54.33 -39.50 10.03
C ASP A 83 -53.12 -40.09 10.73
N TYR A 84 -51.92 -39.66 10.31
CA TYR A 84 -50.66 -40.11 10.89
C TYR A 84 -49.89 -38.95 11.46
N THR A 85 -49.17 -39.20 12.58
CA THR A 85 -48.06 -38.35 12.99
C THR A 85 -46.80 -38.93 12.37
N ALA A 86 -46.45 -38.41 11.20
CA ALA A 86 -45.29 -38.89 10.42
C ALA A 86 -44.00 -38.42 11.06
N VAL A 87 -43.07 -39.34 11.23
CA VAL A 87 -41.68 -39.04 11.64
C VAL A 87 -40.74 -39.57 10.56
N ASP A 88 -39.87 -38.69 10.05
CA ASP A 88 -38.81 -39.06 9.12
C ASP A 88 -37.46 -38.62 9.62
N ALA A 89 -36.44 -39.43 9.37
CA ALA A 89 -35.04 -39.03 9.58
C ALA A 89 -34.17 -39.66 8.50
N SER A 90 -33.27 -38.90 7.90
CA SER A 90 -32.35 -39.44 6.92
C SER A 90 -30.92 -38.92 7.14
N ILE A 91 -29.96 -39.81 6.93
CA ILE A 91 -28.54 -39.45 6.82
C ILE A 91 -28.09 -39.79 5.40
N ARG A 92 -27.53 -38.80 4.71
CA ARG A 92 -27.11 -38.95 3.32
C ARG A 92 -25.68 -38.52 3.13
N LEU A 93 -24.86 -39.39 2.54
CA LEU A 93 -23.51 -39.13 2.11
C LEU A 93 -23.51 -38.94 0.59
N THR A 94 -22.94 -37.81 0.12
CA THR A 94 -22.72 -37.56 -1.30
C THR A 94 -21.23 -37.34 -1.52
N GLN A 95 -20.58 -38.17 -2.35
CA GLN A 95 -19.20 -38.08 -2.73
C GLN A 95 -19.09 -37.75 -4.21
N LEU A 96 -18.49 -36.60 -4.54
CA LEU A 96 -18.10 -36.28 -5.90
C LEU A 96 -16.91 -37.13 -6.32
N LEU A 97 -17.02 -37.85 -7.46
CA LEU A 97 -15.92 -38.58 -8.08
C LEU A 97 -15.28 -37.79 -9.21
N TRP A 98 -16.11 -37.23 -10.07
CA TRP A 98 -15.66 -36.39 -11.20
C TRP A 98 -16.83 -35.61 -11.78
N ASP A 99 -16.59 -34.36 -12.15
CA ASP A 99 -17.60 -33.42 -12.65
C ASP A 99 -17.18 -32.74 -13.96
N GLY A 100 -16.53 -33.48 -14.85
CA GLY A 100 -15.99 -32.88 -16.06
C GLY A 100 -14.83 -31.93 -15.81
N SER A 101 -14.10 -32.10 -14.68
CA SER A 101 -13.03 -31.27 -14.20
C SER A 101 -13.46 -29.83 -13.80
N ASN A 102 -14.76 -29.61 -13.53
CA ASN A 102 -15.26 -28.32 -13.05
C ASN A 102 -14.60 -27.92 -11.73
N THR A 103 -14.67 -28.81 -10.72
CA THR A 103 -14.07 -28.60 -9.40
C THR A 103 -12.56 -28.42 -9.50
N LEU A 104 -11.85 -29.22 -10.33
CA LEU A 104 -10.42 -29.07 -10.55
C LEU A 104 -10.06 -27.68 -11.10
N HIS A 105 -10.74 -27.24 -12.17
CA HIS A 105 -10.50 -25.92 -12.73
C HIS A 105 -10.96 -24.77 -11.83
N ASN A 106 -11.95 -25.01 -10.94
CA ASN A 106 -12.33 -24.07 -9.90
C ASN A 106 -11.24 -23.92 -8.84
N MET A 107 -10.60 -25.02 -8.44
CA MET A 107 -9.45 -24.98 -7.52
C MET A 107 -8.29 -24.18 -8.12
N ASP A 108 -7.90 -24.48 -9.35
CA ASP A 108 -6.85 -23.74 -10.06
C ASP A 108 -7.18 -22.25 -10.21
N ARG A 109 -8.43 -21.93 -10.57
CA ARG A 109 -8.91 -20.56 -10.71
C ARG A 109 -8.82 -19.79 -9.40
N THR A 110 -9.38 -20.33 -8.32
CA THR A 110 -9.41 -19.66 -7.02
C THR A 110 -8.01 -19.55 -6.41
N ALA A 111 -7.12 -20.50 -6.66
CA ALA A 111 -5.72 -20.41 -6.27
C ALA A 111 -4.99 -19.29 -7.04
N ALA A 112 -5.20 -19.20 -8.35
CA ALA A 112 -4.65 -18.11 -9.16
C ALA A 112 -5.21 -16.73 -8.71
N GLU A 113 -6.50 -16.64 -8.40
CA GLU A 113 -7.09 -15.40 -7.86
C GLU A 113 -6.48 -15.02 -6.50
N ALA A 114 -6.24 -15.99 -5.60
CA ALA A 114 -5.54 -15.74 -4.35
C ALA A 114 -4.10 -15.27 -4.58
N GLU A 115 -3.36 -15.88 -5.53
CA GLU A 115 -2.00 -15.46 -5.88
C GLU A 115 -1.96 -14.06 -6.50
N SER A 116 -2.94 -13.70 -7.32
CA SER A 116 -3.12 -12.34 -7.85
C SER A 116 -3.26 -11.32 -6.73
N LEU A 117 -4.11 -11.62 -5.73
CA LEU A 117 -4.30 -10.76 -4.56
C LEU A 117 -3.06 -10.70 -3.67
N ARG A 118 -2.24 -11.75 -3.60
CA ARG A 118 -0.94 -11.70 -2.92
C ARG A 118 -0.02 -10.66 -3.57
N TYR A 119 0.09 -10.65 -4.90
CA TYR A 119 0.84 -9.61 -5.60
C TYR A 119 0.24 -8.22 -5.43
N LYS A 120 -1.09 -8.11 -5.33
CA LYS A 120 -1.75 -6.84 -5.00
C LYS A 120 -1.35 -6.33 -3.62
N VAL A 121 -1.26 -7.20 -2.59
CA VAL A 121 -0.74 -6.81 -1.26
C VAL A 121 0.68 -6.24 -1.37
N LEU A 122 1.56 -6.88 -2.14
CA LEU A 122 2.93 -6.40 -2.35
C LEU A 122 2.95 -5.05 -3.10
N SER A 123 2.07 -4.85 -4.07
CA SER A 123 1.90 -3.56 -4.77
C SER A 123 1.45 -2.47 -3.81
N ASP A 124 0.36 -2.70 -3.07
CA ASP A 124 -0.21 -1.75 -2.12
C ASP A 124 0.81 -1.41 -1.00
N ALA A 125 1.59 -2.39 -0.56
CA ALA A 125 2.65 -2.19 0.42
C ALA A 125 3.81 -1.34 -0.14
N SER A 126 4.21 -1.57 -1.40
CA SER A 126 5.26 -0.80 -2.07
C SER A 126 4.83 0.64 -2.31
N ASP A 127 3.60 0.86 -2.78
CA ASP A 127 3.05 2.19 -2.99
C ASP A 127 2.91 2.94 -1.65
N LYS A 128 2.50 2.25 -0.59
CA LYS A 128 2.43 2.82 0.75
C LYS A 128 3.81 3.17 1.30
N ALA A 129 4.82 2.32 1.07
CA ALA A 129 6.21 2.63 1.42
C ALA A 129 6.74 3.87 0.69
N LEU A 130 6.40 4.04 -0.60
CA LEU A 130 6.76 5.23 -1.35
C LEU A 130 6.04 6.49 -0.84
N GLU A 131 4.75 6.38 -0.46
CA GLU A 131 3.99 7.48 0.15
C GLU A 131 4.60 7.90 1.49
N VAL A 132 4.98 6.93 2.35
CA VAL A 132 5.71 7.19 3.61
C VAL A 132 7.04 7.88 3.33
N THR A 133 7.80 7.38 2.34
CA THR A 133 9.08 7.98 1.94
C THR A 133 8.91 9.44 1.55
N LYS A 134 7.87 9.77 0.77
CA LYS A 134 7.58 11.15 0.38
C LYS A 134 7.31 12.02 1.59
N VAL A 135 6.38 11.63 2.46
CA VAL A 135 6.00 12.44 3.64
C VAL A 135 7.16 12.56 4.64
N TYR A 136 7.96 11.51 4.78
CA TYR A 136 9.17 11.52 5.61
C TYR A 136 10.19 12.56 5.10
N LEU A 137 10.47 12.56 3.80
CA LEU A 137 11.36 13.55 3.16
C LEU A 137 10.78 14.96 3.20
N ASP A 138 9.47 15.12 2.97
CA ASP A 138 8.79 16.42 3.04
C ASP A 138 8.83 17.00 4.47
N THR A 139 8.73 16.16 5.50
CA THR A 139 8.85 16.60 6.90
C THR A 139 10.27 17.06 7.22
N LEU A 140 11.30 16.30 6.81
CA LEU A 140 12.71 16.71 6.97
C LEU A 140 13.00 18.02 6.23
N LYS A 141 12.52 18.15 5.00
CA LYS A 141 12.63 19.38 4.20
C LYS A 141 11.97 20.56 4.91
N ALA A 142 10.80 20.37 5.51
CA ALA A 142 10.09 21.42 6.23
C ALA A 142 10.87 21.90 7.47
N TYR A 143 11.53 21.00 8.22
CA TYR A 143 12.43 21.39 9.30
C TYR A 143 13.59 22.27 8.80
N GLU A 144 14.19 21.90 7.69
CA GLU A 144 15.34 22.62 7.13
C GLU A 144 14.93 24.01 6.57
N ILE A 145 13.79 24.09 5.88
CA ILE A 145 13.23 25.37 5.40
C ILE A 145 12.86 26.28 6.58
N LEU A 146 12.33 25.72 7.67
CA LEU A 146 12.06 26.51 8.89
C LEU A 146 13.34 27.10 9.45
N ALA A 147 14.40 26.31 9.61
CA ALA A 147 15.70 26.79 10.10
C ALA A 147 16.30 27.87 9.19
N LEU A 148 16.18 27.73 7.85
CA LEU A 148 16.59 28.76 6.90
C LEU A 148 15.78 30.05 7.07
N SER A 149 14.46 29.95 7.29
CA SER A 149 13.58 31.10 7.48
C SER A 149 13.86 31.84 8.79
N GLU A 150 14.17 31.11 9.87
CA GLU A 150 14.63 31.69 11.14
C GLU A 150 15.94 32.43 11.00
N SER A 151 16.92 31.83 10.29
CA SER A 151 18.21 32.46 10.00
C SER A 151 18.06 33.72 9.13
N ASN A 152 17.19 33.70 8.13
CA ASN A 152 16.86 34.85 7.29
C ASN A 152 16.28 36.00 8.10
N LEU A 153 15.29 35.72 8.94
CA LEU A 153 14.70 36.74 9.83
C LEU A 153 15.72 37.32 10.80
N ALA A 154 16.58 36.47 11.39
CA ALA A 154 17.64 36.93 12.29
C ALA A 154 18.64 37.87 11.57
N THR A 155 18.99 37.57 10.32
CA THR A 155 19.84 38.41 9.49
C THR A 155 19.20 39.77 9.22
N HIS A 156 17.92 39.85 8.81
CA HIS A 156 17.23 41.10 8.59
C HIS A 156 17.04 41.92 9.88
N LYS A 157 16.79 41.25 11.02
CA LYS A 157 16.74 41.95 12.33
C LYS A 157 18.10 42.56 12.71
N ARG A 158 19.20 41.89 12.41
CA ARG A 158 20.56 42.42 12.62
C ARG A 158 20.82 43.65 11.76
N ILE A 159 20.51 43.60 10.46
CA ILE A 159 20.63 44.70 9.51
C ILE A 159 19.77 45.87 9.99
N PHE A 160 18.52 45.64 10.40
CA PHE A 160 17.63 46.68 10.94
C PHE A 160 18.25 47.39 12.13
N LYS A 161 18.81 46.66 13.11
CA LYS A 161 19.44 47.25 14.28
C LYS A 161 20.60 48.17 13.91
N ASP A 162 21.40 47.82 12.90
CA ASP A 162 22.52 48.62 12.42
C ASP A 162 22.04 49.88 11.67
N ILE A 163 21.02 49.77 10.81
CA ILE A 163 20.42 50.88 10.08
C ILE A 163 19.72 51.88 11.04
N LYS A 164 18.91 51.34 11.99
CA LYS A 164 18.26 52.19 13.01
C LYS A 164 19.25 53.05 13.78
N LYS A 165 20.34 52.49 14.25
CA LYS A 165 21.41 53.26 14.93
C LYS A 165 21.99 54.36 14.04
N ARG A 166 22.25 54.10 12.75
CA ARG A 166 22.78 55.07 11.80
C ARG A 166 21.79 56.19 11.55
N THR A 167 20.49 55.87 11.42
CA THR A 167 19.43 56.88 11.22
C THR A 167 19.26 57.76 12.46
N GLU A 168 19.25 57.18 13.66
CA GLU A 168 19.21 57.91 14.96
C GLU A 168 20.40 58.82 15.17
N SER A 169 21.58 58.47 14.62
CA SER A 169 22.79 59.24 14.65
C SER A 169 22.86 60.30 13.53
N GLY A 170 21.82 60.45 12.70
CA GLY A 170 21.77 61.44 11.61
C GLY A 170 22.58 61.09 10.37
N ILE A 171 23.15 59.90 10.30
CA ILE A 171 24.02 59.40 9.19
C ILE A 171 23.20 58.57 8.18
N GLY A 172 22.04 58.04 8.58
CA GLY A 172 21.19 57.16 7.76
C GLY A 172 19.95 57.84 7.21
N SER A 173 19.39 57.29 6.11
CA SER A 173 18.14 57.73 5.52
C SER A 173 16.91 57.05 6.18
N THR A 174 15.83 57.79 6.36
CA THR A 174 14.51 57.24 6.76
C THR A 174 13.96 56.26 5.73
N ALA A 175 14.28 56.45 4.44
CA ALA A 175 13.93 55.53 3.37
C ALA A 175 14.63 54.15 3.53
N ASP A 176 15.89 54.16 3.94
CA ASP A 176 16.64 52.89 4.24
C ASP A 176 16.01 52.15 5.40
N LEU A 177 15.58 52.85 6.45
CA LEU A 177 14.88 52.28 7.59
C LEU A 177 13.57 51.59 7.15
N SER A 178 12.74 52.30 6.38
CA SER A 178 11.48 51.76 5.86
C SER A 178 11.70 50.50 4.95
N GLN A 179 12.78 50.51 4.15
CA GLN A 179 13.14 49.33 3.31
C GLN A 179 13.45 48.10 4.16
N VAL A 180 14.25 48.23 5.22
CA VAL A 180 14.58 47.15 6.10
C VAL A 180 13.37 46.63 6.88
N GLU A 181 12.48 47.54 7.32
CA GLU A 181 11.21 47.21 7.97
C GLU A 181 10.33 46.35 7.04
N ALA A 182 10.22 46.72 5.76
CA ALA A 182 9.49 45.94 4.77
C ALA A 182 10.10 44.53 4.57
N ARG A 183 11.45 44.41 4.58
CA ARG A 183 12.15 43.12 4.48
C ARG A 183 11.93 42.25 5.73
N ILE A 184 11.89 42.85 6.92
CA ILE A 184 11.57 42.10 8.16
C ILE A 184 10.13 41.61 8.11
N ALA A 185 9.18 42.44 7.69
CA ALA A 185 7.79 42.00 7.54
C ALA A 185 7.65 40.82 6.56
N LYS A 186 8.34 40.86 5.41
CA LYS A 186 8.42 39.76 4.46
C LYS A 186 9.06 38.50 5.11
N ALA A 187 10.16 38.64 5.84
CA ALA A 187 10.84 37.52 6.50
C ALA A 187 9.98 36.89 7.61
N HIS A 188 9.18 37.70 8.34
CA HIS A 188 8.18 37.16 9.27
C HIS A 188 7.10 36.35 8.54
N GLY A 189 6.58 36.85 7.42
CA GLY A 189 5.63 36.11 6.59
C GLY A 189 6.18 34.77 6.13
N ASN A 190 7.44 34.76 5.65
CA ASN A 190 8.12 33.51 5.26
C ASN A 190 8.28 32.53 6.42
N LEU A 191 8.64 33.02 7.62
CA LEU A 191 8.75 32.19 8.82
C LEU A 191 7.40 31.54 9.20
N LEU A 192 6.32 32.33 9.23
CA LEU A 192 4.98 31.81 9.52
C LEU A 192 4.54 30.76 8.49
N ALA A 193 4.82 31.00 7.21
CA ALA A 193 4.54 30.02 6.16
C ALA A 193 5.33 28.73 6.34
N ALA A 194 6.62 28.82 6.74
CA ALA A 194 7.45 27.64 7.03
C ALA A 194 6.96 26.88 8.27
N GLN A 195 6.52 27.58 9.32
CA GLN A 195 5.92 26.96 10.52
C GLN A 195 4.62 26.22 10.18
N ASN A 196 3.75 26.84 9.40
CA ASN A 196 2.51 26.20 8.95
C ASN A 196 2.80 24.95 8.10
N ASN A 197 3.74 25.05 7.15
CA ASN A 197 4.12 23.90 6.32
C ASN A 197 4.69 22.73 7.16
N LEU A 198 5.50 23.03 8.19
CA LEU A 198 5.99 22.00 9.11
C LEU A 198 4.84 21.35 9.88
N PHE A 199 3.88 22.14 10.35
CA PHE A 199 2.70 21.62 11.04
C PHE A 199 1.88 20.70 10.13
N ASP A 200 1.66 21.10 8.87
CA ASP A 200 0.91 20.31 7.89
C ASP A 200 1.61 18.98 7.59
N THR A 201 2.95 19.00 7.42
CA THR A 201 3.71 17.76 7.19
C THR A 201 3.70 16.84 8.41
N HIS A 202 3.70 17.37 9.64
CA HIS A 202 3.55 16.57 10.87
C HIS A 202 2.21 15.85 10.93
N ILE A 203 1.11 16.53 10.57
CA ILE A 203 -0.22 15.92 10.54
C ILE A 203 -0.29 14.83 9.46
N GLN A 204 0.25 15.10 8.26
CA GLN A 204 0.32 14.11 7.17
C GLN A 204 1.14 12.89 7.57
N PHE A 205 2.31 13.09 8.20
CA PHE A 205 3.16 12.03 8.72
C PHE A 205 2.41 11.19 9.77
N SER A 206 1.80 11.85 10.77
CA SER A 206 1.06 11.17 11.83
C SER A 206 -0.12 10.37 11.30
N ARG A 207 -0.86 10.90 10.31
CA ARG A 207 -1.96 10.20 9.64
C ARG A 207 -1.48 8.95 8.90
N LEU A 208 -0.33 9.04 8.21
CA LEU A 208 0.16 7.97 7.36
C LEU A 208 0.90 6.88 8.16
N VAL A 209 1.81 7.30 9.04
CA VAL A 209 2.68 6.41 9.83
C VAL A 209 1.99 5.92 11.10
N GLY A 210 0.99 6.66 11.60
CA GLY A 210 0.27 6.32 12.85
C GLY A 210 0.96 6.81 14.13
N GLN A 211 2.06 7.56 14.01
CA GLN A 211 2.79 8.17 15.13
C GLN A 211 3.41 9.49 14.73
N SER A 212 3.67 10.38 15.69
CA SER A 212 4.31 11.66 15.43
C SER A 212 5.78 11.50 15.04
N PRO A 213 6.31 12.36 14.14
CA PRO A 213 7.73 12.30 13.74
C PRO A 213 8.64 12.67 14.92
N GLN A 214 9.69 11.86 15.18
CA GLN A 214 10.64 12.08 16.25
C GLN A 214 12.06 11.80 15.77
N GLY A 215 12.94 12.81 15.83
CA GLY A 215 14.37 12.63 15.54
C GLY A 215 14.65 12.02 14.15
N LEU A 216 13.95 12.48 13.12
CA LEU A 216 14.08 11.93 11.76
C LEU A 216 15.53 12.07 11.24
N VAL A 217 16.02 11.00 10.60
CA VAL A 217 17.36 10.95 10.00
C VAL A 217 17.25 11.06 8.49
N PHE A 218 18.17 11.81 7.84
CA PHE A 218 18.15 11.94 6.38
C PHE A 218 18.42 10.58 5.70
N PRO A 219 17.43 10.00 4.99
CA PRO A 219 17.57 8.71 4.37
C PRO A 219 18.41 8.81 3.10
N ARG A 220 19.25 7.79 2.85
CA ARG A 220 20.01 7.68 1.61
C ARG A 220 19.56 6.41 0.90
N ALA A 221 19.05 6.57 -0.32
CA ALA A 221 18.77 5.41 -1.17
C ALA A 221 20.10 4.68 -1.49
N ASP A 222 20.05 3.36 -1.46
CA ASP A 222 21.20 2.53 -1.87
C ASP A 222 21.38 2.64 -3.40
N ILE A 223 22.41 3.39 -3.79
CA ILE A 223 22.72 3.65 -5.21
C ILE A 223 23.09 2.34 -5.94
N THR A 224 23.63 1.34 -5.25
CA THR A 224 24.04 0.07 -5.86
C THR A 224 22.85 -0.75 -6.36
N ARG A 225 21.65 -0.50 -5.82
CA ARG A 225 20.40 -1.15 -6.21
C ARG A 225 19.64 -0.41 -7.33
N ILE A 226 20.09 0.79 -7.69
CA ILE A 226 19.53 1.54 -8.82
C ILE A 226 20.21 1.04 -10.10
N PRO A 227 19.48 0.54 -11.09
CA PRO A 227 20.06 0.07 -12.34
C PRO A 227 20.87 1.17 -13.05
N LEU A 228 21.94 0.79 -13.76
CA LEU A 228 22.79 1.75 -14.45
C LEU A 228 22.19 2.26 -15.75
N THR A 229 21.35 1.44 -16.41
CA THR A 229 20.70 1.80 -17.65
C THR A 229 19.19 1.65 -17.53
N ILE A 230 18.47 2.43 -18.34
CA ILE A 230 17.00 2.35 -18.41
C ILE A 230 16.53 0.98 -18.91
N LYS A 231 17.34 0.32 -19.75
CA LYS A 231 17.04 -1.01 -20.26
C LYS A 231 17.09 -2.04 -19.12
N ASP A 232 18.15 -2.03 -18.32
CA ASP A 232 18.27 -2.93 -17.18
C ASP A 232 17.14 -2.69 -16.18
N ALA A 233 16.75 -1.43 -15.97
CA ALA A 233 15.63 -1.07 -15.12
C ALA A 233 14.29 -1.63 -15.64
N LEU A 234 14.09 -1.59 -16.95
CA LEU A 234 12.89 -2.14 -17.59
C LEU A 234 12.87 -3.67 -17.46
N ASP A 235 13.97 -4.35 -17.72
CA ASP A 235 14.06 -5.81 -17.60
C ASP A 235 13.74 -6.27 -16.17
N ILE A 236 14.26 -5.57 -15.15
CA ILE A 236 13.94 -5.84 -13.74
C ILE A 236 12.46 -5.59 -13.45
N ALA A 237 11.90 -4.49 -13.96
CA ALA A 237 10.48 -4.16 -13.76
C ALA A 237 9.55 -5.21 -14.38
N LEU A 238 9.86 -5.70 -15.58
CA LEU A 238 9.07 -6.73 -16.28
C LEU A 238 9.07 -8.07 -15.52
N GLU A 239 10.11 -8.36 -14.75
CA GLU A 239 10.23 -9.57 -13.94
C GLU A 239 9.62 -9.40 -12.54
N LYS A 240 9.99 -8.31 -11.83
CA LYS A 240 9.73 -8.16 -10.40
C LYS A 240 8.53 -7.30 -10.04
N HIS A 241 8.02 -6.45 -10.96
CA HIS A 241 7.00 -5.48 -10.58
C HIS A 241 5.67 -6.15 -10.20
N PRO A 242 5.15 -5.94 -8.97
CA PRO A 242 3.96 -6.64 -8.48
C PRO A 242 2.72 -6.47 -9.38
N VAL A 243 2.48 -5.27 -9.94
CA VAL A 243 1.35 -5.00 -10.85
C VAL A 243 1.41 -5.86 -12.10
N ILE A 244 2.60 -6.09 -12.66
CA ILE A 244 2.79 -6.96 -13.83
C ILE A 244 2.50 -8.42 -13.44
N ASN A 245 2.98 -8.85 -12.29
CA ASN A 245 2.78 -10.22 -11.81
C ASN A 245 1.29 -10.47 -11.47
N THR A 246 0.60 -9.51 -10.84
CA THR A 246 -0.87 -9.52 -10.70
C THR A 246 -1.55 -9.77 -12.04
N ALA A 247 -1.24 -8.95 -13.05
CA ALA A 247 -1.88 -9.06 -14.36
C ALA A 247 -1.54 -10.34 -15.13
N LYS A 248 -0.35 -10.93 -14.92
CA LYS A 248 -0.01 -12.26 -15.47
C LYS A 248 -0.89 -13.35 -14.85
N VAL A 249 -1.00 -13.36 -13.54
CA VAL A 249 -1.79 -14.36 -12.79
C VAL A 249 -3.29 -14.19 -13.04
N ASP A 250 -3.79 -12.97 -13.23
CA ASP A 250 -5.18 -12.72 -13.65
C ASP A 250 -5.51 -13.36 -15.01
N VAL A 251 -4.55 -13.39 -15.94
CA VAL A 251 -4.70 -14.12 -17.21
C VAL A 251 -4.81 -15.62 -16.96
N ASP A 252 -4.04 -16.19 -16.03
CA ASP A 252 -4.12 -17.62 -15.69
C ASP A 252 -5.46 -17.94 -15.02
N ALA A 253 -5.94 -17.12 -14.08
CA ALA A 253 -7.27 -17.26 -13.50
C ALA A 253 -8.38 -17.26 -14.56
N ALA A 254 -8.34 -16.30 -15.50
CA ALA A 254 -9.29 -16.23 -16.59
C ALA A 254 -9.21 -17.45 -17.57
N LYS A 255 -8.01 -18.01 -17.76
CA LYS A 255 -7.79 -19.23 -18.54
C LYS A 255 -8.38 -20.47 -17.84
N PHE A 256 -8.24 -20.58 -16.52
CA PHE A 256 -8.88 -21.65 -15.75
C PHE A 256 -10.41 -21.48 -15.76
N GLN A 257 -10.94 -20.27 -15.66
CA GLN A 257 -12.36 -20.01 -15.83
C GLN A 257 -12.88 -20.43 -17.22
N TYR A 258 -12.10 -20.16 -18.29
CA TYR A 258 -12.45 -20.64 -19.63
C TYR A 258 -12.44 -22.16 -19.71
N LYS A 259 -11.48 -22.86 -19.10
CA LYS A 259 -11.45 -24.33 -19.04
C LYS A 259 -12.66 -24.85 -18.26
N GLN A 260 -12.98 -24.24 -17.11
CA GLN A 260 -14.14 -24.57 -16.29
C GLN A 260 -15.45 -24.47 -17.05
N SER A 261 -15.61 -23.43 -17.91
CA SER A 261 -16.82 -23.22 -18.71
C SER A 261 -17.09 -24.34 -19.74
N ASN A 262 -16.13 -25.25 -19.97
CA ASN A 262 -16.32 -26.41 -20.83
C ASN A 262 -16.84 -27.66 -20.07
N SER A 263 -16.78 -27.65 -18.75
CA SER A 263 -17.15 -28.80 -17.89
C SER A 263 -18.63 -29.22 -18.02
N PRO A 264 -19.61 -28.33 -18.26
CA PRO A 264 -21.01 -28.73 -18.46
C PRO A 264 -21.22 -29.63 -19.68
N ASN A 265 -20.27 -29.69 -20.63
CA ASN A 265 -20.30 -30.59 -21.78
C ASN A 265 -19.77 -32.00 -21.47
N LEU A 266 -19.51 -32.30 -20.22
CA LEU A 266 -18.97 -33.56 -19.74
C LEU A 266 -19.85 -34.16 -18.63
N PRO A 267 -19.90 -35.49 -18.45
CA PRO A 267 -20.70 -36.08 -17.40
C PRO A 267 -20.15 -35.82 -16.00
N THR A 268 -21.06 -35.84 -15.02
CA THR A 268 -20.70 -35.82 -13.58
C THR A 268 -20.96 -37.18 -12.98
N PHE A 269 -20.04 -37.68 -12.17
CA PHE A 269 -20.15 -38.94 -11.45
C PHE A 269 -20.13 -38.68 -9.94
N THR A 270 -21.12 -39.20 -9.21
CA THR A 270 -21.21 -39.14 -7.75
C THR A 270 -21.50 -40.52 -7.18
N ILE A 271 -21.08 -40.76 -5.93
CA ILE A 271 -21.59 -41.83 -5.10
C ILE A 271 -22.54 -41.21 -4.09
N ASP A 272 -23.76 -41.69 -4.07
CA ASP A 272 -24.80 -41.33 -3.11
C ASP A 272 -25.06 -42.54 -2.22
N ALA A 273 -24.92 -42.42 -0.91
CA ALA A 273 -25.28 -43.46 0.07
C ALA A 273 -26.18 -42.85 1.12
N GLY A 274 -27.24 -43.55 1.48
CA GLY A 274 -28.24 -43.04 2.41
C GLY A 274 -28.79 -44.12 3.32
N TYR A 275 -29.20 -43.68 4.52
CA TYR A 275 -30.05 -44.43 5.42
C TYR A 275 -31.23 -43.52 5.78
N ASP A 276 -32.44 -44.04 5.49
CA ASP A 276 -33.68 -43.33 5.70
C ASP A 276 -34.51 -44.13 6.72
N TYR A 277 -35.02 -43.46 7.74
CA TYR A 277 -35.92 -43.96 8.77
C TYR A 277 -37.26 -43.26 8.65
N PHE A 278 -38.34 -44.04 8.62
CA PHE A 278 -39.70 -43.57 8.58
C PHE A 278 -40.54 -44.25 9.65
N ASP A 279 -41.41 -43.52 10.31
CA ASP A 279 -42.42 -44.04 11.24
C ASP A 279 -43.75 -43.34 10.93
N ASP A 280 -44.77 -44.12 10.57
CA ASP A 280 -46.07 -43.65 10.14
C ASP A 280 -46.03 -42.54 9.06
N ALA A 281 -45.14 -42.68 8.10
CA ALA A 281 -44.86 -41.64 7.08
C ALA A 281 -45.19 -42.15 5.65
N GLU A 282 -45.43 -41.19 4.74
CA GLU A 282 -45.75 -41.45 3.32
C GLU A 282 -46.97 -42.40 3.10
N GLY A 283 -47.95 -42.34 3.99
CA GLY A 283 -49.17 -43.18 3.89
C GLY A 283 -48.97 -44.65 4.26
N VAL A 284 -47.85 -45.00 4.86
CA VAL A 284 -47.55 -46.37 5.34
C VAL A 284 -47.44 -46.35 6.85
N SER A 285 -48.30 -47.13 7.51
CA SER A 285 -48.29 -47.23 8.98
C SER A 285 -47.12 -48.13 9.45
N GLY A 286 -46.48 -47.71 10.54
CA GLY A 286 -45.39 -48.40 11.19
C GLY A 286 -44.00 -48.03 10.69
N ARG A 287 -42.99 -48.59 11.33
CA ARG A 287 -41.58 -48.30 11.09
C ARG A 287 -41.06 -48.95 9.79
N ARG A 288 -40.31 -48.15 8.99
CA ARG A 288 -39.62 -48.58 7.80
C ARG A 288 -38.18 -48.01 7.78
N ASP A 289 -37.23 -48.87 7.58
CA ASP A 289 -35.80 -48.51 7.43
C ASP A 289 -35.36 -48.82 6.00
N GLU A 290 -34.69 -47.85 5.34
CA GLU A 290 -34.15 -48.02 4.01
C GLU A 290 -32.67 -47.69 3.97
N MET A 291 -31.86 -48.52 3.32
CA MET A 291 -30.46 -48.23 3.07
C MET A 291 -30.15 -48.39 1.58
N ASN A 292 -29.55 -47.38 1.02
CA ASN A 292 -29.18 -47.39 -0.39
C ASN A 292 -27.75 -46.89 -0.61
N ALA A 293 -27.14 -47.37 -1.70
CA ALA A 293 -25.84 -46.87 -2.20
C ALA A 293 -25.90 -46.94 -3.73
N THR A 294 -25.66 -45.79 -4.36
CA THR A 294 -25.84 -45.64 -5.81
C THR A 294 -24.64 -44.90 -6.41
N LEU A 295 -24.04 -45.44 -7.45
CA LEU A 295 -23.17 -44.72 -8.35
C LEU A 295 -24.04 -44.02 -9.39
N ARG A 296 -24.03 -42.71 -9.39
CA ARG A 296 -24.85 -41.87 -10.27
C ARG A 296 -24.00 -41.20 -11.33
N MET A 297 -24.41 -41.29 -12.59
CA MET A 297 -23.94 -40.48 -13.69
C MET A 297 -25.00 -39.49 -14.11
N ARG A 298 -24.64 -38.21 -14.24
CA ARG A 298 -25.53 -37.19 -14.83
C ARG A 298 -24.79 -36.58 -16.02
N TYR A 299 -25.48 -36.59 -17.18
CA TYR A 299 -24.95 -35.97 -18.38
C TYR A 299 -26.07 -35.18 -19.07
N ASN A 300 -25.84 -33.88 -19.26
CA ASN A 300 -26.77 -33.02 -19.99
C ASN A 300 -26.40 -33.06 -21.47
N LEU A 301 -27.28 -33.63 -22.28
CA LEU A 301 -27.06 -33.78 -23.72
C LEU A 301 -27.31 -32.47 -24.49
N PHE A 302 -28.22 -31.64 -24.01
CA PHE A 302 -28.56 -30.39 -24.66
C PHE A 302 -29.16 -29.40 -23.67
N ASN A 303 -28.56 -28.20 -23.57
CA ASN A 303 -28.98 -27.12 -22.66
C ASN A 303 -29.35 -25.84 -23.45
N GLY A 304 -30.10 -26.01 -24.57
CA GLY A 304 -30.58 -24.84 -25.33
C GLY A 304 -29.50 -23.88 -25.83
N GLY A 305 -28.22 -24.30 -25.91
CA GLY A 305 -27.09 -23.46 -26.32
C GLY A 305 -26.48 -22.58 -25.21
N VAL A 306 -26.98 -22.67 -23.98
CA VAL A 306 -26.48 -21.87 -22.83
C VAL A 306 -25.01 -22.14 -22.57
N ASP A 307 -24.55 -23.40 -22.65
CA ASP A 307 -23.17 -23.80 -22.38
C ASP A 307 -22.19 -23.22 -23.41
N SER A 308 -22.59 -23.21 -24.70
CA SER A 308 -21.80 -22.57 -25.76
C SER A 308 -21.67 -21.06 -25.51
N ALA A 309 -22.77 -20.37 -25.20
CA ALA A 309 -22.76 -18.93 -24.92
C ALA A 309 -21.89 -18.60 -23.68
N ASN A 310 -21.93 -19.43 -22.64
CA ASN A 310 -21.08 -19.28 -21.46
C ASN A 310 -19.60 -19.47 -21.78
N LYS A 311 -19.26 -20.45 -22.62
CA LYS A 311 -17.87 -20.66 -23.10
C LYS A 311 -17.39 -19.48 -23.91
N ASP A 312 -18.20 -18.94 -24.84
CA ASP A 312 -17.84 -17.76 -25.61
C ASP A 312 -17.64 -16.53 -24.71
N ARG A 313 -18.53 -16.33 -23.72
CA ARG A 313 -18.36 -15.30 -22.68
C ARG A 313 -17.03 -15.44 -21.95
N ALA A 314 -16.67 -16.64 -21.50
CA ALA A 314 -15.40 -16.88 -20.81
C ALA A 314 -14.18 -16.64 -21.71
N ALA A 315 -14.28 -16.96 -23.02
CA ALA A 315 -13.23 -16.65 -23.99
C ALA A 315 -12.99 -15.13 -24.13
N TYR A 316 -14.05 -14.33 -24.21
CA TYR A 316 -13.94 -12.87 -24.22
C TYR A 316 -13.41 -12.29 -22.89
N GLN A 317 -13.76 -12.88 -21.75
CA GLN A 317 -13.20 -12.52 -20.45
C GLN A 317 -11.70 -12.80 -20.38
N MET A 318 -11.24 -13.94 -20.91
CA MET A 318 -9.82 -14.26 -21.01
C MET A 318 -9.07 -13.26 -21.94
N ASN A 319 -9.66 -12.88 -23.09
CA ASN A 319 -9.07 -11.88 -23.97
C ASN A 319 -9.01 -10.51 -23.27
N LYS A 320 -10.05 -10.10 -22.55
CA LYS A 320 -10.03 -8.90 -21.70
C LYS A 320 -8.88 -8.93 -20.69
N ALA A 321 -8.64 -10.06 -20.02
CA ALA A 321 -7.54 -10.19 -19.07
C ALA A 321 -6.17 -9.99 -19.75
N LYS A 322 -5.98 -10.53 -20.97
CA LYS A 322 -4.76 -10.29 -21.77
C LYS A 322 -4.56 -8.81 -22.12
N ASP A 323 -5.64 -8.13 -22.54
CA ASP A 323 -5.58 -6.70 -22.86
C ASP A 323 -5.25 -5.85 -21.61
N LEU A 324 -5.80 -6.24 -20.44
CA LEU A 324 -5.47 -5.60 -19.16
C LEU A 324 -4.01 -5.83 -18.75
N ARG A 325 -3.47 -7.02 -18.97
CA ARG A 325 -2.04 -7.31 -18.76
C ARG A 325 -1.17 -6.43 -19.66
N ASP A 326 -1.49 -6.32 -20.94
CA ASP A 326 -0.71 -5.51 -21.90
C ASP A 326 -0.78 -4.02 -21.54
N ARG A 327 -1.91 -3.56 -20.98
CA ARG A 327 -2.03 -2.22 -20.40
C ARG A 327 -1.15 -2.05 -19.16
N ALA A 328 -1.09 -3.06 -18.28
CA ALA A 328 -0.23 -3.02 -17.10
C ALA A 328 1.25 -2.88 -17.48
N TYR A 329 1.71 -3.60 -18.50
CA TYR A 329 3.07 -3.44 -19.04
C TYR A 329 3.35 -1.99 -19.46
N ARG A 330 2.47 -1.39 -20.26
CA ARG A 330 2.65 0.00 -20.74
C ARG A 330 2.65 1.01 -19.59
N ASN A 331 1.78 0.84 -18.61
CA ASN A 331 1.72 1.74 -17.45
C ASN A 331 3.00 1.67 -16.60
N VAL A 332 3.55 0.47 -16.39
CA VAL A 332 4.81 0.31 -15.63
C VAL A 332 5.98 0.88 -16.42
N GLU A 333 6.06 0.65 -17.74
CA GLU A 333 7.06 1.24 -18.61
C GLU A 333 7.01 2.78 -18.57
N GLU A 334 5.83 3.38 -18.74
CA GLU A 334 5.63 4.83 -18.63
C GLU A 334 6.07 5.36 -17.27
N SER A 335 5.65 4.73 -16.17
CA SER A 335 6.03 5.13 -14.82
C SER A 335 7.55 5.09 -14.60
N LEU A 336 8.21 4.06 -15.13
CA LEU A 336 9.66 3.93 -15.07
C LEU A 336 10.37 5.02 -15.89
N LEU A 337 9.94 5.26 -17.12
CA LEU A 337 10.50 6.30 -17.99
C LEU A 337 10.39 7.69 -17.35
N LEU A 338 9.22 8.02 -16.79
CA LEU A 338 9.00 9.28 -16.09
C LEU A 338 9.88 9.40 -14.84
N SER A 339 10.02 8.32 -14.08
CA SER A 339 10.86 8.30 -12.86
C SER A 339 12.34 8.45 -13.20
N TRP A 340 12.78 7.81 -14.29
CA TRP A 340 14.16 7.90 -14.79
C TRP A 340 14.50 9.31 -15.28
N SER A 341 13.62 9.91 -16.08
CA SER A 341 13.77 11.29 -16.54
C SER A 341 13.80 12.28 -15.36
N ALA A 342 12.91 12.10 -14.39
CA ALA A 342 12.87 12.94 -13.19
C ALA A 342 14.18 12.87 -12.39
N LEU A 343 14.78 11.69 -12.22
CA LEU A 343 16.07 11.57 -11.53
C LEU A 343 17.19 12.30 -12.28
N ASN A 344 17.30 12.08 -13.60
CA ASN A 344 18.37 12.69 -14.39
C ASN A 344 18.26 14.22 -14.40
N LEU A 345 17.07 14.76 -14.58
CA LEU A 345 16.85 16.22 -14.55
C LEU A 345 17.10 16.81 -13.17
N THR A 346 16.68 16.13 -12.11
CA THR A 346 16.91 16.61 -10.73
C THR A 346 18.36 16.60 -10.34
N LEU A 347 19.16 15.61 -10.81
CA LEU A 347 20.59 15.57 -10.58
C LEU A 347 21.28 16.79 -11.21
N GLN A 348 21.00 17.10 -12.48
CA GLN A 348 21.52 18.27 -13.18
C GLN A 348 21.08 19.60 -12.51
N GLN A 349 19.78 19.70 -12.19
CA GLN A 349 19.24 20.89 -11.53
C GLN A 349 19.94 21.16 -10.17
N LYS A 350 20.17 20.11 -9.38
CA LYS A 350 20.84 20.23 -8.09
C LYS A 350 22.26 20.78 -8.22
N GLU A 351 23.01 20.36 -9.25
CA GLU A 351 24.37 20.85 -9.53
C GLU A 351 24.35 22.38 -9.78
N PHE A 352 23.51 22.84 -10.71
CA PHE A 352 23.40 24.28 -11.00
C PHE A 352 22.89 25.10 -9.81
N LEU A 353 22.00 24.52 -8.99
CA LEU A 353 21.52 25.19 -7.78
C LEU A 353 22.61 25.24 -6.69
N ALA A 354 23.50 24.28 -6.61
CA ALA A 354 24.67 24.34 -5.73
C ALA A 354 25.61 25.50 -6.12
N ASP A 355 25.94 25.59 -7.42
CA ASP A 355 26.76 26.69 -7.96
C ASP A 355 26.09 28.06 -7.71
N HIS A 356 24.78 28.14 -7.84
CA HIS A 356 24.02 29.36 -7.55
C HIS A 356 24.11 29.74 -6.06
N VAL A 357 24.00 28.78 -5.14
CA VAL A 357 24.17 29.04 -3.69
C VAL A 357 25.58 29.57 -3.40
N ASP A 358 26.62 28.98 -3.99
CA ASP A 358 28.00 29.40 -3.78
C ASP A 358 28.26 30.82 -4.33
N ALA A 359 27.79 31.11 -5.54
CA ALA A 359 27.89 32.43 -6.15
C ALA A 359 27.15 33.51 -5.35
N ALA A 360 25.88 33.21 -4.94
CA ALA A 360 25.07 34.12 -4.13
C ALA A 360 25.70 34.37 -2.75
N SER A 361 26.23 33.33 -2.11
CA SER A 361 26.95 33.45 -0.82
C SER A 361 28.17 34.33 -0.92
N ASN A 362 29.02 34.15 -1.93
CA ASN A 362 30.18 34.96 -2.19
C ASN A 362 29.80 36.42 -2.47
N THR A 363 28.71 36.66 -3.21
CA THR A 363 28.17 37.98 -3.49
C THR A 363 27.70 38.71 -2.24
N VAL A 364 26.99 38.04 -1.33
CA VAL A 364 26.57 38.57 -0.03
C VAL A 364 27.80 39.01 0.79
N VAL A 365 28.81 38.18 0.87
CA VAL A 365 30.06 38.50 1.60
C VAL A 365 30.73 39.74 1.01
N ALA A 366 30.86 39.81 -0.32
CA ALA A 366 31.48 40.95 -1.01
C ALA A 366 30.66 42.23 -0.82
N TYR A 367 29.34 42.17 -1.02
CA TYR A 367 28.47 43.36 -0.91
C TYR A 367 28.33 43.86 0.53
N SER A 368 28.33 42.98 1.52
CA SER A 368 28.37 43.38 2.94
C SER A 368 29.62 44.14 3.26
N LYS A 369 30.80 43.76 2.75
CA LYS A 369 32.06 44.53 2.92
C LYS A 369 32.01 45.88 2.20
N GLN A 370 31.53 45.91 0.95
CA GLN A 370 31.43 47.14 0.15
C GLN A 370 30.42 48.14 0.72
N TYR A 371 29.29 47.65 1.26
CA TYR A 371 28.31 48.46 1.95
C TYR A 371 28.92 49.17 3.19
N LYS A 372 29.68 48.44 3.99
CA LYS A 372 30.36 49.01 5.19
C LYS A 372 31.27 50.21 4.87
N ILE A 373 31.89 50.23 3.70
CA ILE A 373 32.80 51.26 3.23
C ILE A 373 32.10 52.27 2.28
N GLY A 374 30.78 52.21 2.16
CA GLY A 374 30.00 53.16 1.36
C GLY A 374 30.06 52.96 -0.17
N LYS A 375 30.62 51.86 -0.68
CA LYS A 375 30.73 51.57 -2.13
C LYS A 375 29.51 50.85 -2.71
N ARG A 376 28.53 50.45 -1.89
CA ARG A 376 27.27 49.81 -2.29
C ARG A 376 26.12 50.37 -1.48
N THR A 377 24.92 50.31 -2.07
CA THR A 377 23.68 50.71 -1.42
C THR A 377 23.15 49.66 -0.48
N LEU A 378 22.31 50.06 0.48
CA LEU A 378 21.57 49.09 1.32
C LEU A 378 20.67 48.20 0.49
N LEU A 379 20.04 48.73 -0.55
CA LEU A 379 19.16 47.98 -1.45
C LEU A 379 19.92 46.79 -2.11
N ASP A 380 21.16 47.06 -2.57
CA ASP A 380 22.00 45.98 -3.16
C ASP A 380 22.25 44.85 -2.15
N LEU A 381 22.57 45.20 -0.91
CA LEU A 381 22.83 44.22 0.17
C LEU A 381 21.53 43.44 0.49
N LEU A 382 20.39 44.10 0.63
CA LEU A 382 19.11 43.43 0.93
C LEU A 382 18.63 42.54 -0.21
N ASN A 383 18.89 42.90 -1.45
CA ASN A 383 18.57 42.09 -2.62
C ASN A 383 19.45 40.80 -2.66
N THR A 384 20.74 40.92 -2.42
CA THR A 384 21.64 39.75 -2.41
C THR A 384 21.37 38.81 -1.24
N GLU A 385 20.98 39.33 -0.06
CA GLU A 385 20.55 38.48 1.07
C GLU A 385 19.27 37.70 0.73
N ASN A 386 18.32 38.32 0.04
CA ASN A 386 17.12 37.64 -0.42
C ASN A 386 17.44 36.58 -1.50
N GLU A 387 18.33 36.90 -2.44
CA GLU A 387 18.81 35.96 -3.46
C GLU A 387 19.46 34.73 -2.83
N LEU A 388 20.32 34.90 -1.83
CA LEU A 388 20.94 33.80 -1.10
C LEU A 388 19.91 32.95 -0.36
N PHE A 389 18.87 33.55 0.23
CA PHE A 389 17.79 32.82 0.88
C PHE A 389 17.02 31.95 -0.12
N GLU A 390 16.62 32.50 -1.27
CA GLU A 390 15.88 31.78 -2.30
C GLU A 390 16.73 30.70 -2.97
N SER A 391 18.02 30.96 -3.23
CA SER A 391 18.93 29.97 -3.79
C SER A 391 19.13 28.76 -2.85
N ARG A 392 19.33 29.02 -1.54
CA ARG A 392 19.42 27.95 -0.53
C ARG A 392 18.15 27.14 -0.43
N LYS A 393 16.99 27.78 -0.45
CA LYS A 393 15.69 27.10 -0.45
C LYS A 393 15.54 26.20 -1.68
N GLY A 394 15.86 26.73 -2.88
CA GLY A 394 15.84 25.96 -4.13
C GLY A 394 16.78 24.75 -4.09
N TYR A 395 17.98 24.91 -3.54
CA TYR A 395 18.91 23.78 -3.37
C TYR A 395 18.40 22.72 -2.41
N VAL A 396 17.78 23.12 -1.29
CA VAL A 396 17.14 22.18 -0.35
C VAL A 396 16.03 21.41 -1.06
N ASP A 397 15.14 22.10 -1.77
CA ASP A 397 14.06 21.45 -2.53
C ASP A 397 14.61 20.41 -3.53
N ALA A 398 15.65 20.77 -4.31
CA ALA A 398 16.27 19.86 -5.28
C ALA A 398 16.94 18.65 -4.62
N ARG A 399 17.58 18.84 -3.47
CA ARG A 399 18.27 17.75 -2.72
C ARG A 399 17.25 16.71 -2.21
N TYR A 400 16.11 17.13 -1.70
CA TYR A 400 15.04 16.22 -1.27
C TYR A 400 14.31 15.59 -2.46
N ALA A 401 14.11 16.34 -3.55
CA ALA A 401 13.54 15.81 -4.78
C ALA A 401 14.42 14.72 -5.41
N GLU A 402 15.74 14.88 -5.40
CA GLU A 402 16.70 13.84 -5.84
C GLU A 402 16.54 12.54 -5.04
N GLN A 403 16.49 12.62 -3.71
CA GLN A 403 16.32 11.42 -2.89
C GLN A 403 14.98 10.74 -3.18
N TYR A 404 13.91 11.51 -3.27
CA TYR A 404 12.60 10.96 -3.63
C TYR A 404 12.59 10.30 -5.03
N ALA A 405 13.25 10.92 -6.02
CA ALA A 405 13.34 10.37 -7.37
C ALA A 405 14.08 9.00 -7.40
N LYS A 406 15.11 8.82 -6.56
CA LYS A 406 15.80 7.53 -6.38
C LYS A 406 14.86 6.44 -5.86
N PHE A 407 14.08 6.74 -4.82
CA PHE A 407 13.09 5.79 -4.28
C PHE A 407 11.94 5.51 -5.28
N ARG A 408 11.55 6.50 -6.09
CA ARG A 408 10.60 6.29 -7.17
C ARG A 408 11.06 5.29 -8.23
N ILE A 409 12.36 5.31 -8.59
CA ILE A 409 12.92 4.29 -9.51
C ILE A 409 12.83 2.90 -8.88
N LEU A 410 13.20 2.77 -7.60
CA LEU A 410 13.12 1.49 -6.88
C LEU A 410 11.66 0.98 -6.80
N ASN A 411 10.68 1.88 -6.66
CA ASN A 411 9.27 1.51 -6.72
C ASN A 411 8.85 1.09 -8.13
N ALA A 412 9.25 1.85 -9.15
CA ALA A 412 8.92 1.57 -10.56
C ALA A 412 9.58 0.29 -11.09
N THR A 413 10.69 -0.16 -10.50
CA THR A 413 11.30 -1.47 -10.78
C THR A 413 10.71 -2.60 -9.92
N GLY A 414 9.84 -2.29 -8.93
CA GLY A 414 9.26 -3.28 -8.01
C GLY A 414 10.23 -3.78 -6.93
N THR A 415 11.35 -3.07 -6.70
CA THR A 415 12.41 -3.48 -5.75
C THR A 415 12.48 -2.62 -4.49
N LEU A 416 11.55 -1.69 -4.27
CA LEU A 416 11.59 -0.71 -3.18
C LEU A 416 11.65 -1.39 -1.80
N LEU A 417 10.77 -2.33 -1.50
CA LEU A 417 10.72 -3.00 -0.19
C LEU A 417 11.98 -3.81 0.09
N GLU A 418 12.47 -4.51 -0.94
CA GLU A 418 13.74 -5.26 -0.87
C GLU A 418 14.94 -4.33 -0.64
N SER A 419 14.98 -3.17 -1.30
CA SER A 419 16.07 -2.21 -1.17
C SER A 419 16.12 -1.52 0.20
N LEU A 420 14.98 -1.35 0.84
CA LEU A 420 14.85 -0.79 2.17
C LEU A 420 15.07 -1.83 3.29
N LEU A 421 15.29 -3.10 2.94
CA LEU A 421 15.43 -4.21 3.91
C LEU A 421 14.29 -4.23 4.95
N VAL A 422 13.07 -3.90 4.49
CA VAL A 422 11.90 -3.90 5.37
C VAL A 422 11.39 -5.34 5.49
N ASP A 423 11.32 -5.84 6.72
CA ASP A 423 10.70 -7.12 7.01
C ASP A 423 9.21 -7.08 6.66
N VAL A 424 8.85 -7.76 5.60
CA VAL A 424 7.44 -8.05 5.27
C VAL A 424 7.05 -9.38 5.92
N PRO A 425 5.78 -9.56 6.34
CA PRO A 425 5.32 -10.82 6.89
C PRO A 425 5.61 -11.98 5.92
N GLU A 426 6.10 -13.10 6.43
CA GLU A 426 6.46 -14.28 5.61
C GLU A 426 5.28 -14.74 4.73
N GLN A 427 4.06 -14.61 5.23
CA GLN A 427 2.83 -14.95 4.52
C GLN A 427 2.62 -14.15 3.21
N TRP A 428 3.23 -12.98 3.07
CA TRP A 428 3.15 -12.17 1.83
C TRP A 428 4.11 -12.70 0.74
N ASN A 429 5.15 -13.42 1.15
CA ASN A 429 6.19 -13.96 0.26
C ASN A 429 5.94 -15.42 -0.13
N THR A 430 5.06 -16.13 0.59
CA THR A 430 4.72 -17.50 0.28
C THR A 430 3.74 -17.54 -0.90
N ALA A 431 4.18 -18.07 -2.03
CA ALA A 431 3.34 -18.23 -3.22
C ALA A 431 2.16 -19.18 -2.95
N VAL A 432 1.02 -18.89 -3.55
CA VAL A 432 -0.12 -19.84 -3.59
C VAL A 432 0.08 -20.70 -4.82
N GLU A 433 0.25 -22.01 -4.60
CA GLU A 433 0.41 -22.99 -5.69
C GLU A 433 -0.94 -23.29 -6.36
N TYR A 434 -0.96 -23.41 -7.70
CA TYR A 434 -2.14 -23.74 -8.52
C TYR A 434 -1.79 -24.57 -9.76
#